data_94e88b1fd3db75876c4d7425fcb3aaa5
#
_entry.id   94e88b1fd3db75876c4d7425fcb3aaa5
#
_cell.length_a   1.000
_cell.length_b   1.000
_cell.length_c   1.000
_cell.angle_alpha   90.00
_cell.angle_beta   90.00
_cell.angle_gamma   90.00
#
_symmetry.space_group_name_H-M   'P 1'
#
loop_
_entity.id
_entity.type
_entity.pdbx_description
1 polymer ?
#
loop_
_entity_poly.entity_id
_entity_poly.type
_entity_poly.pdbx_seq_one_letter_code
_entity_poly.pdbx_strand_id
1 'polypeptide(L)'
;MEPLHILYEDPYLVLCVKPVGVLSEDSEQGACMPALLRRHYQALGQSDHIATVHRLDRVVGGVMLFSRRRDITGRLTAAVAERRVTKEYLAVLRGHPAEDSATLTDLLFRDAAKNKSYVVKRMRKGVREASLDYTVLGRTDALSLVRVRL
;
A
#
# COMPACT_ATOMS: atom_id res chain seq x y z
N MET A 1 1.98 9.81 20.79
CA MET A 1 1.96 9.57 19.32
C MET A 1 3.34 9.05 18.97
N GLU A 2 3.43 7.89 18.35
CA GLU A 2 4.73 7.36 17.91
C GLU A 2 5.41 8.34 16.96
N PRO A 3 6.75 8.49 17.05
CA PRO A 3 7.50 9.37 16.16
C PRO A 3 7.32 8.91 14.71
N LEU A 4 7.22 9.87 13.79
CA LEU A 4 7.15 9.60 12.36
C LEU A 4 8.43 8.91 11.90
N HIS A 5 8.32 7.69 11.38
CA HIS A 5 9.48 6.91 10.94
C HIS A 5 9.76 7.17 9.45
N ILE A 6 10.63 8.13 9.18
CA ILE A 6 11.12 8.48 7.84
C ILE A 6 12.30 7.57 7.52
N LEU A 7 12.26 6.90 6.37
CA LEU A 7 13.30 6.01 5.86
C LEU A 7 14.22 6.72 4.87
N TYR A 8 13.66 7.64 4.09
CA TYR A 8 14.38 8.45 3.11
C TYR A 8 13.58 9.70 2.82
N GLU A 9 14.26 10.81 2.61
CA GLU A 9 13.66 12.05 2.11
C GLU A 9 14.64 12.85 1.26
N ASP A 10 14.09 13.58 0.31
CA ASP A 10 14.77 14.60 -0.48
C ASP A 10 13.81 15.77 -0.79
N PRO A 11 14.21 16.79 -1.57
CA PRO A 11 13.31 17.88 -1.92
C PRO A 11 12.06 17.47 -2.73
N TYR A 12 12.01 16.26 -3.28
CA TYR A 12 10.98 15.79 -4.20
C TYR A 12 10.00 14.80 -3.57
N LEU A 13 10.50 13.92 -2.72
CA LEU A 13 9.71 12.82 -2.16
C LEU A 13 10.13 12.47 -0.73
N VAL A 14 9.28 11.73 -0.04
CA VAL A 14 9.55 11.10 1.25
C VAL A 14 9.04 9.68 1.27
N LEU A 15 9.89 8.76 1.77
CA LEU A 15 9.54 7.39 2.12
C LEU A 15 9.44 7.28 3.62
N CYS A 16 8.30 6.83 4.12
CA CYS A 16 8.09 6.66 5.56
C CYS A 16 7.23 5.44 5.86
N VAL A 17 7.30 4.97 7.08
CA VAL A 17 6.48 3.85 7.54
C VAL A 17 5.13 4.37 8.01
N LYS A 18 4.05 3.90 7.37
CA LYS A 18 2.68 4.11 7.84
C LYS A 18 2.38 3.12 8.98
N PRO A 19 2.04 3.58 10.18
CA PRO A 19 1.57 2.69 11.24
C PRO A 19 0.21 2.06 10.90
N VAL A 20 -0.07 0.92 11.50
CA VAL A 20 -1.42 0.32 11.51
C VAL A 20 -2.39 1.30 12.19
N GLY A 21 -3.61 1.41 11.66
CA GLY A 21 -4.64 2.30 12.19
C GLY A 21 -4.64 3.73 11.62
N VAL A 22 -3.52 4.17 11.02
CA VAL A 22 -3.38 5.48 10.37
C VAL A 22 -3.86 5.40 8.92
N LEU A 23 -4.56 6.45 8.46
CA LEU A 23 -5.05 6.53 7.08
C LEU A 23 -3.94 6.98 6.12
N SER A 24 -3.99 6.48 4.89
CA SER A 24 -3.01 6.78 3.83
C SER A 24 -3.24 8.12 3.16
N GLU A 25 -4.47 8.59 3.11
CA GLU A 25 -4.93 9.79 2.42
C GLU A 25 -5.50 10.79 3.43
N ASP A 26 -5.66 12.05 3.01
CA ASP A 26 -6.28 13.08 3.83
C ASP A 26 -7.69 12.65 4.28
N SER A 27 -7.98 12.87 5.56
CA SER A 27 -9.24 12.50 6.14
C SER A 27 -9.53 13.32 7.40
N GLU A 28 -10.80 13.66 7.58
CA GLU A 28 -11.34 14.23 8.82
C GLU A 28 -11.69 13.13 9.86
N GLN A 29 -11.67 11.87 9.45
CA GLN A 29 -12.13 10.74 10.27
C GLN A 29 -11.05 10.15 11.18
N GLY A 30 -9.88 10.77 11.28
CA GLY A 30 -8.80 10.31 12.15
C GLY A 30 -7.41 10.67 11.67
N ALA A 31 -6.41 10.13 12.37
CA ALA A 31 -5.02 10.36 12.01
C ALA A 31 -4.71 9.87 10.60
N CYS A 32 -4.07 10.70 9.79
CA CYS A 32 -3.67 10.38 8.43
C CYS A 32 -2.22 10.77 8.17
N MET A 33 -1.56 10.02 7.29
CA MET A 33 -0.15 10.23 6.97
C MET A 33 0.15 11.63 6.41
N PRO A 34 -0.66 12.19 5.46
CA PRO A 34 -0.38 13.53 4.95
C PRO A 34 -0.38 14.61 6.04
N ALA A 35 -1.33 14.57 6.98
CA ALA A 35 -1.38 15.54 8.08
C ALA A 35 -0.17 15.42 9.04
N LEU A 36 0.27 14.18 9.32
CA LEU A 36 1.47 13.95 10.14
C LEU A 36 2.73 14.48 9.47
N LEU A 37 2.89 14.23 8.17
CA LEU A 37 4.03 14.71 7.38
C LEU A 37 4.03 16.24 7.26
N ARG A 38 2.89 16.86 6.96
CA ARG A 38 2.77 18.33 6.91
C ARG A 38 3.22 18.97 8.23
N ARG A 39 2.70 18.46 9.35
CA ARG A 39 3.09 18.98 10.67
C ARG A 39 4.58 18.81 10.93
N HIS A 40 5.17 17.70 10.51
CA HIS A 40 6.61 17.46 10.62
C HIS A 40 7.41 18.53 9.85
N TYR A 41 7.09 18.77 8.58
CA TYR A 41 7.81 19.73 7.74
C TYR A 41 7.55 21.18 8.15
N GLN A 42 6.35 21.53 8.60
CA GLN A 42 6.04 22.84 9.18
C GLN A 42 6.91 23.13 10.41
N ALA A 43 7.09 22.15 11.29
CA ALA A 43 7.96 22.30 12.47
C ALA A 43 9.44 22.53 12.11
N LEU A 44 9.87 22.05 10.93
CA LEU A 44 11.22 22.27 10.38
C LEU A 44 11.33 23.57 9.54
N GLY A 45 10.27 24.35 9.41
CA GLY A 45 10.23 25.55 8.56
C GLY A 45 10.33 25.24 7.06
N GLN A 46 9.97 24.03 6.64
CA GLN A 46 10.01 23.59 5.26
C GLN A 46 8.63 23.62 4.60
N SER A 47 8.61 23.49 3.26
CA SER A 47 7.34 23.35 2.52
C SER A 47 6.55 22.13 3.02
N ASP A 48 5.29 22.35 3.30
CA ASP A 48 4.33 21.35 3.80
C ASP A 48 3.52 20.68 2.68
N HIS A 49 3.89 20.88 1.41
CA HIS A 49 3.22 20.21 0.32
C HIS A 49 3.48 18.69 0.39
N ILE A 50 2.44 17.93 0.69
CA ILE A 50 2.45 16.47 0.71
C ILE A 50 1.29 15.95 -0.13
N ALA A 51 1.61 15.09 -1.09
CA ALA A 51 0.61 14.43 -1.92
C ALA A 51 0.80 12.89 -1.89
N THR A 52 -0.30 12.18 -1.69
CA THR A 52 -0.35 10.72 -1.71
C THR A 52 -0.26 10.22 -3.16
N VAL A 53 0.65 9.29 -3.44
CA VAL A 53 0.85 8.70 -4.77
C VAL A 53 0.38 7.25 -4.85
N HIS A 54 0.26 6.57 -3.72
CA HIS A 54 -0.35 5.25 -3.56
C HIS A 54 -0.87 5.10 -2.13
N ARG A 55 -1.61 4.02 -1.87
CA ARG A 55 -2.26 3.83 -0.57
C ARG A 55 -2.05 2.41 -0.03
N LEU A 56 -2.06 2.31 1.28
CA LEU A 56 -2.24 1.09 2.06
C LEU A 56 -3.56 1.21 2.83
N ASP A 57 -4.23 0.09 3.04
CA ASP A 57 -5.44 0.07 3.86
C ASP A 57 -5.13 0.46 5.32
N ARG A 58 -6.13 0.94 6.05
CA ARG A 58 -5.98 1.41 7.42
C ARG A 58 -5.34 0.36 8.34
N VAL A 59 -5.71 -0.90 8.16
CA VAL A 59 -5.21 -2.03 8.96
C VAL A 59 -3.85 -2.58 8.49
N VAL A 60 -3.29 -2.05 7.42
CA VAL A 60 -1.99 -2.44 6.87
C VAL A 60 -0.95 -1.41 7.27
N GLY A 61 0.14 -1.86 7.90
CA GLY A 61 1.35 -1.05 8.12
C GLY A 61 2.37 -1.27 7.03
N GLY A 62 3.29 -0.32 6.84
CA GLY A 62 4.38 -0.49 5.88
C GLY A 62 4.84 0.78 5.21
N VAL A 63 5.78 0.63 4.28
CA VAL A 63 6.43 1.74 3.59
C VAL A 63 5.47 2.42 2.62
N MET A 64 5.39 3.73 2.71
CA MET A 64 4.66 4.58 1.77
C MET A 64 5.56 5.67 1.19
N LEU A 65 5.32 5.95 -0.09
CA LEU A 65 5.91 7.06 -0.84
C LEU A 65 4.93 8.22 -0.91
N PHE A 66 5.39 9.42 -0.58
CA PHE A 66 4.64 10.67 -0.78
C PHE A 66 5.46 11.63 -1.63
N SER A 67 4.77 12.44 -2.43
CA SER A 67 5.38 13.55 -3.15
C SER A 67 5.47 14.78 -2.26
N ARG A 68 6.59 15.48 -2.31
CA ARG A 68 6.85 16.76 -1.63
C ARG A 68 6.72 17.96 -2.58
N ARG A 69 6.47 17.73 -3.88
CA ARG A 69 6.35 18.77 -4.90
C ARG A 69 5.21 18.48 -5.87
N ARG A 70 4.47 19.51 -6.25
CA ARG A 70 3.32 19.40 -7.16
C ARG A 70 3.72 18.96 -8.56
N ASP A 71 4.83 19.47 -9.08
CA ASP A 71 5.29 19.24 -10.45
C ASP A 71 5.72 17.80 -10.72
N ILE A 72 6.07 17.02 -9.70
CA ILE A 72 6.46 15.61 -9.85
C ILE A 72 5.38 14.61 -9.41
N THR A 73 4.32 15.07 -8.72
CA THR A 73 3.27 14.17 -8.18
C THR A 73 2.68 13.27 -9.26
N GLY A 74 2.35 13.85 -10.42
CA GLY A 74 1.80 13.08 -11.55
C GLY A 74 2.78 12.01 -12.07
N ARG A 75 4.08 12.31 -12.13
CA ARG A 75 5.10 11.37 -12.57
C ARG A 75 5.27 10.21 -11.59
N LEU A 76 5.23 10.47 -10.28
CA LEU A 76 5.31 9.44 -9.24
C LEU A 76 4.05 8.55 -9.26
N THR A 77 2.86 9.15 -9.40
CA THR A 77 1.61 8.41 -9.51
C THR A 77 1.59 7.52 -10.76
N ALA A 78 2.07 8.04 -11.91
CA ALA A 78 2.22 7.25 -13.14
C ALA A 78 3.19 6.08 -12.93
N ALA A 79 4.35 6.29 -12.28
CA ALA A 79 5.31 5.24 -12.01
C ALA A 79 4.72 4.08 -11.18
N VAL A 80 3.85 4.40 -10.21
CA VAL A 80 3.13 3.39 -9.42
C VAL A 80 2.09 2.67 -10.28
N ALA A 81 1.29 3.41 -11.06
CA ALA A 81 0.24 2.85 -11.91
C ALA A 81 0.80 1.96 -13.04
N GLU A 82 1.95 2.30 -13.60
CA GLU A 82 2.67 1.57 -14.64
C GLU A 82 3.53 0.41 -14.08
N ARG A 83 3.38 0.09 -12.79
CA ARG A 83 4.12 -0.98 -12.11
C ARG A 83 5.67 -0.82 -12.16
N ARG A 84 6.17 0.41 -12.31
CA ARG A 84 7.62 0.70 -12.22
C ARG A 84 8.12 0.70 -10.77
N VAL A 85 7.22 0.65 -9.81
CA VAL A 85 7.49 0.47 -8.38
C VAL A 85 7.08 -0.94 -7.98
N THR A 86 8.05 -1.74 -7.56
CA THR A 86 7.77 -3.09 -7.03
C THR A 86 7.10 -2.98 -5.66
N LYS A 87 5.99 -3.68 -5.50
CA LYS A 87 5.24 -3.75 -4.24
C LYS A 87 5.34 -5.15 -3.66
N GLU A 88 5.99 -5.26 -2.51
CA GLU A 88 6.11 -6.51 -1.76
C GLU A 88 5.48 -6.35 -0.38
N TYR A 89 4.85 -7.41 0.08
CA TYR A 89 4.16 -7.48 1.36
C TYR A 89 4.56 -8.73 2.13
N LEU A 90 4.54 -8.65 3.45
CA LEU A 90 4.54 -9.82 4.32
C LEU A 90 3.11 -10.03 4.83
N ALA A 91 2.63 -11.26 4.74
CA ALA A 91 1.32 -11.65 5.23
C ALA A 91 1.42 -12.93 6.05
N VAL A 92 0.65 -12.98 7.14
CA VAL A 92 0.46 -14.20 7.92
C VAL A 92 -0.86 -14.83 7.49
N LEU A 93 -0.80 -16.06 7.02
CA LEU A 93 -1.94 -16.85 6.61
C LEU A 93 -2.28 -17.87 7.70
N ARG A 94 -3.57 -18.12 7.89
CA ARG A 94 -4.03 -19.28 8.67
C ARG A 94 -3.99 -20.51 7.76
N GLY A 95 -3.36 -21.60 8.22
CA GLY A 95 -3.11 -22.81 7.44
C GLY A 95 -1.89 -22.69 6.53
N HIS A 96 -1.81 -23.58 5.55
CA HIS A 96 -0.64 -23.73 4.70
C HIS A 96 -1.05 -23.71 3.22
N PRO A 97 -0.42 -22.87 2.40
CA PRO A 97 -0.49 -23.01 0.95
C PRO A 97 0.01 -24.41 0.52
N ALA A 98 -0.57 -24.97 -0.52
CA ALA A 98 -0.18 -26.28 -1.03
C ALA A 98 1.27 -26.28 -1.55
N GLU A 99 1.65 -25.18 -2.21
CA GLU A 99 2.98 -25.02 -2.78
C GLU A 99 3.77 -23.98 -1.98
N ASP A 100 5.11 -24.09 -1.98
CA ASP A 100 6.00 -23.12 -1.34
C ASP A 100 6.08 -21.80 -2.09
N SER A 101 5.77 -21.79 -3.36
CA SER A 101 5.65 -20.61 -4.19
C SER A 101 4.72 -20.86 -5.37
N ALA A 102 3.92 -19.87 -5.73
CA ALA A 102 3.08 -19.89 -6.92
C ALA A 102 2.69 -18.48 -7.36
N THR A 103 2.25 -18.38 -8.61
CA THR A 103 1.53 -17.23 -9.15
C THR A 103 0.04 -17.54 -9.10
N LEU A 104 -0.73 -16.66 -8.44
CA LEU A 104 -2.18 -16.72 -8.42
C LEU A 104 -2.74 -15.68 -9.36
N THR A 105 -3.66 -16.09 -10.23
CA THR A 105 -4.34 -15.17 -11.17
C THR A 105 -5.84 -15.43 -11.12
N ASP A 106 -6.61 -14.36 -10.82
CA ASP A 106 -8.06 -14.42 -10.71
C ASP A 106 -8.73 -13.25 -11.42
N LEU A 107 -9.97 -13.47 -11.85
CA LEU A 107 -10.86 -12.41 -12.31
C LEU A 107 -11.64 -11.84 -11.14
N LEU A 108 -11.45 -10.56 -10.84
CA LEU A 108 -12.07 -9.87 -9.69
C LEU A 108 -13.15 -8.89 -10.15
N PHE A 109 -14.33 -8.99 -9.57
CA PHE A 109 -15.40 -8.02 -9.67
C PHE A 109 -15.54 -7.27 -8.35
N ARG A 110 -15.44 -5.93 -8.39
CA ARG A 110 -15.67 -5.07 -7.23
C ARG A 110 -17.11 -4.61 -7.16
N ASP A 111 -17.82 -5.04 -6.14
CA ASP A 111 -19.13 -4.51 -5.75
C ASP A 111 -18.91 -3.24 -4.90
N ALA A 112 -19.11 -2.08 -5.49
CA ALA A 112 -18.89 -0.80 -4.83
C ALA A 112 -19.90 -0.55 -3.69
N ALA A 113 -21.14 -1.02 -3.84
CA ALA A 113 -22.19 -0.85 -2.83
C ALA A 113 -21.88 -1.64 -1.54
N LYS A 114 -21.30 -2.81 -1.69
CA LYS A 114 -20.90 -3.67 -0.55
C LYS A 114 -19.45 -3.47 -0.13
N ASN A 115 -18.69 -2.65 -0.87
CA ASN A 115 -17.24 -2.47 -0.71
C ASN A 115 -16.47 -3.80 -0.63
N LYS A 116 -16.85 -4.77 -1.49
CA LYS A 116 -16.26 -6.12 -1.54
C LYS A 116 -15.85 -6.49 -2.96
N SER A 117 -14.77 -7.26 -3.06
CA SER A 117 -14.34 -7.90 -4.32
C SER A 117 -14.67 -9.39 -4.27
N TYR A 118 -15.11 -9.91 -5.42
CA TYR A 118 -15.48 -11.31 -5.60
C TYR A 118 -14.70 -11.91 -6.76
N VAL A 119 -14.22 -13.13 -6.58
CA VAL A 119 -13.69 -13.92 -7.68
C VAL A 119 -14.86 -14.34 -8.58
N VAL A 120 -14.71 -14.13 -9.89
CA VAL A 120 -15.73 -14.47 -10.91
C VAL A 120 -15.11 -15.30 -12.02
N LYS A 121 -15.91 -16.12 -12.71
CA LYS A 121 -15.42 -17.07 -13.72
C LYS A 121 -15.34 -16.48 -15.13
N ARG A 122 -15.92 -15.31 -15.37
CA ARG A 122 -16.03 -14.73 -16.71
C ARG A 122 -15.68 -13.24 -16.73
N MET A 123 -14.93 -12.85 -17.76
CA MET A 123 -14.65 -11.44 -18.03
C MET A 123 -15.95 -10.74 -18.47
N ARG A 124 -16.24 -9.59 -17.88
CA ARG A 124 -17.36 -8.69 -18.21
C ARG A 124 -17.05 -7.27 -17.75
N LYS A 125 -17.90 -6.31 -18.10
CA LYS A 125 -17.73 -4.92 -17.65
C LYS A 125 -17.58 -4.83 -16.11
N GLY A 126 -16.54 -4.15 -15.65
CA GLY A 126 -16.23 -4.00 -14.23
C GLY A 126 -15.41 -5.15 -13.61
N VAL A 127 -15.12 -6.21 -14.37
CA VAL A 127 -14.19 -7.27 -13.96
C VAL A 127 -12.77 -6.89 -14.38
N ARG A 128 -11.80 -7.17 -13.53
CA ARG A 128 -10.36 -7.01 -13.81
C ARG A 128 -9.61 -8.28 -13.45
N GLU A 129 -8.63 -8.62 -14.25
CA GLU A 129 -7.67 -9.64 -13.89
C GLU A 129 -6.72 -9.08 -12.83
N ALA A 130 -6.46 -9.88 -11.80
CA ALA A 130 -5.48 -9.61 -10.77
C ALA A 130 -4.54 -10.80 -10.64
N SER A 131 -3.25 -10.51 -10.55
CA SER A 131 -2.22 -11.53 -10.37
C SER A 131 -1.30 -11.13 -9.22
N LEU A 132 -0.84 -12.13 -8.47
CA LEU A 132 0.19 -11.98 -7.46
C LEU A 132 1.09 -13.21 -7.45
N ASP A 133 2.36 -13.00 -7.10
CA ASP A 133 3.29 -14.07 -6.76
C ASP A 133 3.39 -14.17 -5.24
N TYR A 134 3.47 -15.41 -4.71
CA TYR A 134 3.81 -15.59 -3.31
C TYR A 134 4.95 -16.58 -3.12
N THR A 135 5.66 -16.43 -1.99
CA THR A 135 6.67 -17.38 -1.51
C THR A 135 6.48 -17.57 -0.02
N VAL A 136 6.41 -18.81 0.44
CA VAL A 136 6.37 -19.15 1.86
C VAL A 136 7.76 -18.95 2.47
N LEU A 137 7.83 -18.13 3.51
CA LEU A 137 9.08 -17.83 4.22
C LEU A 137 9.24 -18.68 5.49
N GLY A 138 8.15 -19.16 6.06
CA GLY A 138 8.15 -19.97 7.26
C GLY A 138 6.78 -20.49 7.62
N ARG A 139 6.73 -21.56 8.42
CA ARG A 139 5.51 -22.20 8.88
C ARG A 139 5.59 -22.52 10.37
N THR A 140 4.45 -22.50 11.03
CA THR A 140 4.19 -23.13 12.32
C THR A 140 3.12 -24.21 12.12
N ASP A 141 2.64 -24.87 13.16
CA ASP A 141 1.58 -25.88 13.02
C ASP A 141 0.26 -25.34 12.45
N ALA A 142 -0.01 -24.04 12.61
CA ALA A 142 -1.28 -23.44 12.25
C ALA A 142 -1.18 -22.24 11.26
N LEU A 143 0.02 -21.68 11.07
CA LEU A 143 0.23 -20.44 10.35
C LEU A 143 1.34 -20.55 9.32
N SER A 144 1.26 -19.73 8.29
CA SER A 144 2.34 -19.53 7.31
C SER A 144 2.67 -18.05 7.20
N LEU A 145 3.95 -17.70 7.22
CA LEU A 145 4.43 -16.38 6.81
C LEU A 145 4.75 -16.43 5.32
N VAL A 146 4.17 -15.52 4.56
CA VAL A 146 4.40 -15.44 3.12
C VAL A 146 4.87 -14.06 2.71
N ARG A 147 5.75 -14.01 1.73
CA ARG A 147 6.06 -12.80 0.95
C ARG A 147 5.16 -12.80 -0.28
N VAL A 148 4.49 -11.68 -0.52
CA VAL A 148 3.58 -11.47 -1.65
C VAL A 148 4.12 -10.33 -2.51
N ARG A 149 4.16 -10.52 -3.83
CA ARG A 149 4.53 -9.52 -4.83
C ARG A 149 3.35 -9.28 -5.78
N LEU A 150 3.01 -7.98 -6.00
CA LEU A 150 1.89 -7.54 -6.84
C LEU A 150 2.36 -6.97 -8.17
#